data_39854101fbde1c627284094d0f6645ac
#
_entry.id   39854101fbde1c627284094d0f6645ac
#
_cell.length_a   1.000
_cell.length_b   1.000
_cell.length_c   1.000
_cell.angle_alpha   90.00
_cell.angle_beta   90.00
_cell.angle_gamma   90.00
#
_symmetry.space_group_name_H-M   'P 1'
#
loop_
_entity.id
_entity.type
_entity.pdbx_description
1 polymer ?
#
loop_
_entity_poly.entity_id
_entity_poly.type
_entity_poly.pdbx_seq_one_letter_code
_entity_poly.pdbx_strand_id
1 'polypeptide(L)'
;MIFINHRINTIQQLDSVPKKNGAEIDVRYHNNDLILHHDPFNHQNTEPEKFNNFLKHWNHDGPLIINLKTEGIEEECISRMKFFHIKEWFFLDISMPHMVLYSLVARSNDQKIDPNNLAVRFSEYEPLEYALSFSKRAGWVWVDCFNEMPLNEEICIKLKKSGFKICLVSPELQKHSLDEISDFKKLIENMDIDAICTKRPDLWQ
;
A
#
# COMPACT_ATOMS: atom_id res chain seq x y z
N MET A 1 9.41 -12.18 3.46
CA MET A 1 8.90 -11.31 2.40
C MET A 1 7.46 -11.69 2.10
N ILE A 2 6.54 -10.72 2.06
CA ILE A 2 5.09 -10.90 1.84
C ILE A 2 4.76 -10.42 0.43
N PHE A 3 3.88 -11.14 -0.29
CA PHE A 3 3.34 -10.64 -1.55
C PHE A 3 2.03 -9.90 -1.33
N ILE A 4 1.88 -8.74 -2.00
CA ILE A 4 0.68 -7.92 -2.01
C ILE A 4 0.10 -7.99 -3.43
N ASN A 5 -1.10 -8.52 -3.56
CA ASN A 5 -1.78 -8.57 -4.84
C ASN A 5 -2.36 -7.19 -5.18
N HIS A 6 -1.97 -6.64 -6.33
CA HIS A 6 -2.31 -5.27 -6.74
C HIS A 6 -3.71 -5.17 -7.33
N ARG A 7 -4.46 -4.11 -6.94
CA ARG A 7 -5.81 -3.77 -7.42
C ARG A 7 -6.83 -4.88 -7.27
N ILE A 8 -6.98 -5.36 -6.05
CA ILE A 8 -8.00 -6.35 -5.68
C ILE A 8 -9.27 -5.59 -5.25
N ASN A 9 -10.03 -5.11 -6.22
CA ASN A 9 -11.17 -4.20 -6.00
C ASN A 9 -12.54 -4.90 -5.98
N THR A 10 -12.58 -6.24 -6.05
CA THR A 10 -13.82 -7.03 -5.96
C THR A 10 -13.63 -8.25 -5.06
N ILE A 11 -14.74 -8.73 -4.47
CA ILE A 11 -14.73 -9.97 -3.67
C ILE A 11 -14.28 -11.15 -4.54
N GLN A 12 -14.72 -11.22 -5.80
CA GLN A 12 -14.30 -12.28 -6.71
C GLN A 12 -12.76 -12.31 -6.92
N GLN A 13 -12.13 -11.14 -7.04
CA GLN A 13 -10.67 -11.06 -7.10
C GLN A 13 -10.04 -11.51 -5.78
N LEU A 14 -10.60 -11.05 -4.63
CA LEU A 14 -10.12 -11.40 -3.30
C LEU A 14 -10.12 -12.92 -3.06
N ASP A 15 -11.16 -13.62 -3.53
CA ASP A 15 -11.28 -15.07 -3.40
C ASP A 15 -10.16 -15.83 -4.12
N SER A 16 -9.53 -15.20 -5.14
CA SER A 16 -8.40 -15.77 -5.86
C SER A 16 -7.03 -15.48 -5.21
N VAL A 17 -6.97 -14.57 -4.23
CA VAL A 17 -5.73 -14.21 -3.54
C VAL A 17 -5.38 -15.28 -2.50
N PRO A 18 -4.14 -15.81 -2.49
CA PRO A 18 -3.70 -16.73 -1.45
C PRO A 18 -3.80 -16.10 -0.05
N LYS A 19 -4.30 -16.83 0.94
CA LYS A 19 -4.53 -16.32 2.32
C LYS A 19 -3.29 -15.72 2.98
N LYS A 20 -2.11 -16.24 2.67
CA LYS A 20 -0.82 -15.73 3.17
C LYS A 20 -0.41 -14.37 2.56
N ASN A 21 -1.05 -13.94 1.47
CA ASN A 21 -0.76 -12.68 0.79
C ASN A 21 -1.62 -11.54 1.34
N GLY A 22 -1.13 -10.32 1.16
CA GLY A 22 -1.94 -9.10 1.29
C GLY A 22 -2.61 -8.71 -0.02
N ALA A 23 -3.38 -7.63 0.03
CA ALA A 23 -3.99 -7.03 -1.15
C ALA A 23 -3.90 -5.50 -1.09
N GLU A 24 -3.78 -4.88 -2.24
CA GLU A 24 -3.95 -3.43 -2.41
C GLU A 24 -5.29 -3.17 -3.08
N ILE A 25 -6.05 -2.23 -2.52
CA ILE A 25 -7.38 -1.81 -2.95
C ILE A 25 -7.44 -0.31 -3.17
N ASP A 26 -8.22 0.13 -4.13
CA ASP A 26 -8.45 1.55 -4.43
C ASP A 26 -9.76 2.03 -3.82
N VAL A 27 -9.70 2.91 -2.82
CA VAL A 27 -10.90 3.39 -2.10
C VAL A 27 -11.29 4.78 -2.58
N ARG A 28 -12.57 4.93 -2.95
CA ARG A 28 -13.20 6.20 -3.36
C ARG A 28 -14.48 6.47 -2.60
N TYR A 29 -14.81 7.75 -2.52
CA TYR A 29 -16.14 8.19 -2.10
C TYR A 29 -17.04 8.39 -3.31
N HIS A 30 -18.22 7.77 -3.30
CA HIS A 30 -19.22 7.89 -4.34
C HIS A 30 -20.63 7.68 -3.78
N ASN A 31 -21.57 8.57 -4.10
CA ASN A 31 -22.98 8.48 -3.67
C ASN A 31 -23.14 8.18 -2.16
N ASN A 32 -22.47 8.96 -1.30
CA ASN A 32 -22.49 8.84 0.16
C ASN A 32 -22.01 7.47 0.70
N ASP A 33 -21.17 6.75 -0.06
CA ASP A 33 -20.60 5.49 0.40
C ASP A 33 -19.13 5.36 -0.05
N LEU A 34 -18.38 4.50 0.62
CA LEU A 34 -17.03 4.11 0.19
C LEU A 34 -17.12 2.91 -0.74
N ILE A 35 -16.54 3.05 -1.92
CA ILE A 35 -16.50 2.05 -2.98
C ILE A 35 -15.06 1.69 -3.35
N LEU A 36 -14.88 0.54 -3.97
CA LEU A 36 -13.60 0.10 -4.52
C LEU A 36 -13.56 0.33 -6.03
N HIS A 37 -12.78 1.31 -6.46
CA HIS A 37 -12.58 1.59 -7.88
C HIS A 37 -11.35 2.48 -8.11
N HIS A 38 -10.48 2.10 -9.06
CA HIS A 38 -9.25 2.85 -9.35
C HIS A 38 -9.53 4.21 -10.00
N ASP A 39 -10.31 4.24 -11.08
CA ASP A 39 -10.60 5.47 -11.82
C ASP A 39 -11.82 6.22 -11.24
N PRO A 40 -12.02 7.50 -11.55
CA PRO A 40 -13.26 8.19 -11.21
C PRO A 40 -14.45 7.36 -11.71
N PHE A 41 -15.39 7.06 -10.79
CA PHE A 41 -16.52 6.22 -11.12
C PHE A 41 -17.55 7.04 -11.93
N ASN A 42 -17.65 6.75 -13.21
CA ASN A 42 -18.70 7.23 -14.09
C ASN A 42 -19.70 6.09 -14.24
N HIS A 43 -20.98 6.31 -14.00
CA HIS A 43 -22.07 5.34 -14.07
C HIS A 43 -21.91 4.39 -15.29
N GLN A 44 -21.18 3.31 -15.08
CA GLN A 44 -21.08 2.20 -16.02
C GLN A 44 -22.08 1.13 -15.57
N ASN A 45 -22.39 0.20 -16.45
CA ASN A 45 -23.44 -0.81 -16.25
C ASN A 45 -23.21 -1.81 -15.10
N THR A 46 -22.18 -1.62 -14.29
CA THR A 46 -21.85 -2.48 -13.14
C THR A 46 -21.69 -1.64 -11.89
N GLU A 47 -22.40 -2.04 -10.82
CA GLU A 47 -22.21 -1.42 -9.50
C GLU A 47 -20.81 -1.74 -8.97
N PRO A 48 -20.07 -0.75 -8.41
CA PRO A 48 -18.77 -0.98 -7.80
C PRO A 48 -18.93 -1.77 -6.50
N GLU A 49 -17.89 -2.52 -6.13
CA GLU A 49 -17.84 -3.19 -4.84
C GLU A 49 -17.84 -2.18 -3.70
N LYS A 50 -18.66 -2.41 -2.68
CA LYS A 50 -18.69 -1.57 -1.49
C LYS A 50 -17.56 -1.93 -0.54
N PHE A 51 -16.87 -0.93 -0.02
CA PHE A 51 -15.76 -1.13 0.91
C PHE A 51 -16.15 -2.00 2.11
N ASN A 52 -17.33 -1.73 2.72
CA ASN A 52 -17.82 -2.53 3.84
C ASN A 52 -18.05 -4.02 3.48
N ASN A 53 -18.54 -4.31 2.28
CA ASN A 53 -18.74 -5.70 1.86
C ASN A 53 -17.40 -6.40 1.68
N PHE A 54 -16.44 -5.72 1.06
CA PHE A 54 -15.08 -6.24 0.92
C PHE A 54 -14.44 -6.55 2.28
N LEU A 55 -14.51 -5.62 3.23
CA LEU A 55 -13.95 -5.80 4.58
C LEU A 55 -14.58 -6.97 5.34
N LYS A 56 -15.86 -7.26 5.14
CA LYS A 56 -16.53 -8.46 5.72
C LYS A 56 -15.92 -9.76 5.22
N HIS A 57 -15.41 -9.79 3.99
CA HIS A 57 -14.80 -10.97 3.38
C HIS A 57 -13.29 -11.05 3.60
N TRP A 58 -12.69 -10.00 4.16
CA TRP A 58 -11.25 -9.98 4.43
C TRP A 58 -10.88 -10.99 5.52
N ASN A 59 -10.05 -11.96 5.18
CA ASN A 59 -9.53 -12.97 6.11
C ASN A 59 -8.13 -13.45 5.70
N HIS A 60 -7.26 -12.51 5.36
CA HIS A 60 -5.88 -12.74 4.92
C HIS A 60 -4.89 -12.42 6.05
N ASP A 61 -3.74 -13.11 6.03
CA ASP A 61 -2.66 -12.92 7.00
C ASP A 61 -1.76 -11.73 6.63
N GLY A 62 -1.67 -11.42 5.33
CA GLY A 62 -0.92 -10.27 4.84
C GLY A 62 -1.68 -8.94 5.02
N PRO A 63 -1.00 -7.79 4.89
CA PRO A 63 -1.61 -6.48 5.09
C PRO A 63 -2.59 -6.10 3.98
N LEU A 64 -3.61 -5.31 4.37
CA LEU A 64 -4.50 -4.63 3.44
C LEU A 64 -3.99 -3.22 3.18
N ILE A 65 -3.63 -2.92 1.93
CA ILE A 65 -3.19 -1.58 1.52
C ILE A 65 -4.39 -0.81 1.00
N ILE A 66 -4.66 0.34 1.63
CA ILE A 66 -5.76 1.22 1.27
C ILE A 66 -5.19 2.38 0.45
N ASN A 67 -5.29 2.25 -0.87
CA ASN A 67 -4.88 3.29 -1.79
C ASN A 67 -6.00 4.33 -1.90
N LEU A 68 -5.77 5.52 -1.33
CA LEU A 68 -6.77 6.59 -1.28
C LEU A 68 -6.87 7.29 -2.63
N LYS A 69 -8.05 7.28 -3.24
CA LYS A 69 -8.36 7.94 -4.51
C LYS A 69 -9.29 9.16 -4.34
N THR A 70 -9.64 9.47 -3.09
CA THR A 70 -10.40 10.66 -2.70
C THR A 70 -9.85 11.17 -1.38
N GLU A 71 -9.57 12.46 -1.29
CA GLU A 71 -9.15 13.10 -0.03
C GLU A 71 -10.34 13.27 0.93
N GLY A 72 -10.04 13.26 2.25
CA GLY A 72 -11.02 13.53 3.29
C GLY A 72 -11.85 12.31 3.72
N ILE A 73 -11.52 11.12 3.22
CA ILE A 73 -12.18 9.86 3.61
C ILE A 73 -11.38 9.05 4.64
N GLU A 74 -10.22 9.53 5.05
CA GLU A 74 -9.26 8.82 5.91
C GLU A 74 -9.89 8.41 7.24
N GLU A 75 -10.62 9.35 7.88
CA GLU A 75 -11.32 9.10 9.16
C GLU A 75 -12.38 7.98 9.03
N GLU A 76 -13.13 8.00 7.94
CA GLU A 76 -14.12 6.97 7.68
C GLU A 76 -13.45 5.61 7.42
N CYS A 77 -12.37 5.58 6.65
CA CYS A 77 -11.59 4.36 6.44
C CYS A 77 -11.07 3.81 7.77
N ILE A 78 -10.44 4.64 8.63
CA ILE A 78 -9.95 4.24 9.96
C ILE A 78 -11.09 3.64 10.80
N SER A 79 -12.26 4.29 10.80
CA SER A 79 -13.43 3.80 11.54
C SER A 79 -13.89 2.42 11.05
N ARG A 80 -13.90 2.19 9.72
CA ARG A 80 -14.26 0.90 9.12
C ARG A 80 -13.22 -0.18 9.46
N MET A 81 -11.92 0.15 9.37
CA MET A 81 -10.86 -0.80 9.73
C MET A 81 -10.97 -1.27 11.18
N LYS A 82 -11.26 -0.37 12.11
CA LYS A 82 -11.51 -0.69 13.51
C LYS A 82 -12.77 -1.53 13.69
N PHE A 83 -13.87 -1.16 13.04
CA PHE A 83 -15.15 -1.86 13.14
C PHE A 83 -15.06 -3.32 12.66
N PHE A 84 -14.34 -3.57 11.56
CA PHE A 84 -14.12 -4.91 11.01
C PHE A 84 -12.90 -5.62 11.59
N HIS A 85 -12.23 -5.04 12.61
CA HIS A 85 -11.06 -5.62 13.29
C HIS A 85 -9.91 -5.98 12.35
N ILE A 86 -9.70 -5.20 11.29
CA ILE A 86 -8.56 -5.38 10.38
C ILE A 86 -7.28 -4.95 11.10
N LYS A 87 -6.36 -5.89 11.31
CA LYS A 87 -5.19 -5.67 12.15
C LYS A 87 -4.01 -5.06 11.39
N GLU A 88 -3.67 -5.66 10.25
CA GLU A 88 -2.51 -5.27 9.44
C GLU A 88 -3.00 -4.51 8.21
N TRP A 89 -2.77 -3.20 8.18
CA TRP A 89 -3.16 -2.34 7.06
C TRP A 89 -2.38 -1.04 7.07
N PHE A 90 -2.28 -0.40 5.92
CA PHE A 90 -1.75 0.96 5.83
C PHE A 90 -2.35 1.74 4.67
N PHE A 91 -2.35 3.05 4.81
CA PHE A 91 -2.73 3.98 3.74
C PHE A 91 -1.59 4.18 2.75
N LEU A 92 -1.96 4.21 1.47
CA LEU A 92 -1.14 4.66 0.36
C LEU A 92 -1.79 5.87 -0.31
N ASP A 93 -0.99 6.73 -0.94
CA ASP A 93 -1.42 7.93 -1.68
C ASP A 93 -2.20 8.97 -0.83
N ILE A 94 -1.91 9.04 0.47
CA ILE A 94 -2.36 10.17 1.30
C ILE A 94 -1.72 11.47 0.77
N SER A 95 -2.53 12.52 0.59
CA SER A 95 -2.00 13.83 0.23
C SER A 95 -1.06 14.38 1.31
N MET A 96 -0.08 15.18 0.90
CA MET A 96 0.96 15.68 1.81
C MET A 96 0.39 16.36 3.08
N PRO A 97 -0.63 17.24 3.00
CA PRO A 97 -1.18 17.86 4.21
C PRO A 97 -1.76 16.83 5.19
N HIS A 98 -2.50 15.84 4.67
CA HIS A 98 -3.05 14.75 5.48
C HIS A 98 -1.96 13.81 6.01
N MET A 99 -0.94 13.52 5.21
CA MET A 99 0.21 12.73 5.67
C MET A 99 0.91 13.39 6.86
N VAL A 100 1.14 14.71 6.82
CA VAL A 100 1.69 15.47 7.94
C VAL A 100 0.78 15.36 9.16
N LEU A 101 -0.53 15.63 8.98
CA LEU A 101 -1.52 15.58 10.07
C LEU A 101 -1.54 14.19 10.74
N TYR A 102 -1.75 13.13 9.97
CA TYR A 102 -1.85 11.77 10.52
C TYR A 102 -0.54 11.25 11.10
N SER A 103 0.61 11.64 10.53
CA SER A 103 1.91 11.28 11.09
C SER A 103 2.18 11.92 12.46
N LEU A 104 1.63 13.11 12.74
CA LEU A 104 1.70 13.76 14.05
C LEU A 104 0.75 13.07 15.06
N VAL A 105 -0.47 12.71 14.63
CA VAL A 105 -1.44 11.95 15.43
C VAL A 105 -0.87 10.57 15.80
N ALA A 106 -0.31 9.85 14.83
CA ALA A 106 0.32 8.54 15.06
C ALA A 106 1.46 8.61 16.11
N ARG A 107 2.23 9.69 16.12
CA ARG A 107 3.30 9.91 17.10
C ARG A 107 2.78 10.27 18.51
N SER A 108 1.59 10.85 18.63
CA SER A 108 1.06 11.35 19.91
C SER A 108 0.49 10.26 20.83
N ASN A 109 0.54 8.98 20.45
CA ASN A 109 -0.14 7.86 21.14
C ASN A 109 -1.67 8.03 21.26
N ASP A 110 -2.25 8.91 20.47
CA ASP A 110 -3.70 9.01 20.32
C ASP A 110 -4.20 7.81 19.50
N GLN A 111 -4.49 6.68 20.12
CA GLN A 111 -4.85 5.35 19.59
C GLN A 111 -5.74 5.34 18.30
N LYS A 112 -5.85 6.48 17.63
CA LYS A 112 -6.62 6.67 16.41
C LYS A 112 -5.97 6.00 15.21
N ILE A 113 -4.67 6.21 15.06
CA ILE A 113 -3.84 5.63 14.00
C ILE A 113 -2.43 5.34 14.55
N ASP A 114 -1.82 4.26 14.07
CA ASP A 114 -0.45 3.87 14.41
C ASP A 114 0.51 4.23 13.26
N PRO A 115 1.80 4.51 13.50
CA PRO A 115 2.76 4.70 12.41
C PRO A 115 2.76 3.58 11.37
N ASN A 116 2.51 2.32 11.76
CA ASN A 116 2.41 1.19 10.83
C ASN A 116 1.20 1.27 9.89
N ASN A 117 0.25 2.16 10.14
CA ASN A 117 -0.88 2.41 9.24
C ASN A 117 -0.58 3.48 8.17
N LEU A 118 0.65 3.98 8.11
CA LEU A 118 1.06 5.04 7.17
C LEU A 118 2.23 4.57 6.33
N ALA A 119 2.14 4.77 5.02
CA ALA A 119 3.25 4.59 4.10
C ALA A 119 3.65 5.93 3.47
N VAL A 120 4.94 6.20 3.44
CA VAL A 120 5.55 7.30 2.69
C VAL A 120 6.16 6.76 1.41
N ARG A 121 6.05 7.50 0.31
CA ARG A 121 6.60 7.09 -0.99
C ARG A 121 8.08 7.44 -1.09
N PHE A 122 8.82 6.59 -1.78
CA PHE A 122 10.18 6.81 -2.24
C PHE A 122 10.30 6.36 -3.69
N SER A 123 10.85 7.18 -4.55
CA SER A 123 11.02 6.90 -5.97
C SER A 123 12.15 7.77 -6.54
N GLU A 124 12.41 7.68 -7.85
CA GLU A 124 13.33 8.58 -8.54
C GLU A 124 12.87 10.05 -8.49
N TYR A 125 11.59 10.28 -8.23
CA TYR A 125 10.97 11.62 -8.16
C TYR A 125 10.72 12.11 -6.74
N GLU A 126 10.75 11.21 -5.76
CA GLU A 126 10.52 11.51 -4.34
C GLU A 126 11.77 11.12 -3.55
N PRO A 127 12.61 12.10 -3.16
CA PRO A 127 13.94 11.82 -2.65
C PRO A 127 13.93 11.09 -1.30
N LEU A 128 15.00 10.37 -1.01
CA LEU A 128 15.18 9.60 0.23
C LEU A 128 14.99 10.46 1.49
N GLU A 129 15.47 11.71 1.47
CA GLU A 129 15.36 12.64 2.59
C GLU A 129 13.90 12.94 2.95
N TYR A 130 13.01 12.97 1.95
CA TYR A 130 11.58 13.08 2.17
C TYR A 130 11.06 11.89 2.98
N ALA A 131 11.33 10.67 2.55
CA ALA A 131 10.92 9.47 3.28
C ALA A 131 11.50 9.46 4.71
N LEU A 132 12.78 9.76 4.87
CA LEU A 132 13.47 9.79 6.16
C LEU A 132 12.89 10.86 7.11
N SER A 133 12.33 11.95 6.60
CA SER A 133 11.67 12.97 7.42
C SER A 133 10.47 12.44 8.21
N PHE A 134 9.89 11.32 7.78
CA PHE A 134 8.77 10.62 8.45
C PHE A 134 9.21 9.46 9.34
N SER A 135 10.52 9.27 9.58
CA SER A 135 11.01 8.26 10.52
C SER A 135 10.27 8.32 11.86
N LYS A 136 9.85 7.17 12.40
CA LYS A 136 9.04 7.02 13.63
C LYS A 136 7.64 7.66 13.56
N ARG A 137 7.21 8.14 12.41
CA ARG A 137 5.88 8.72 12.17
C ARG A 137 5.09 7.98 11.09
N ALA A 138 5.80 7.29 10.18
CA ALA A 138 5.27 6.30 9.25
C ALA A 138 6.03 5.00 9.42
N GLY A 139 5.37 3.87 9.30
CA GLY A 139 5.97 2.55 9.47
C GLY A 139 6.41 1.91 8.16
N TRP A 140 5.91 2.38 7.03
CA TRP A 140 6.20 1.83 5.72
C TRP A 140 6.81 2.84 4.77
N VAL A 141 7.71 2.36 3.92
CA VAL A 141 8.12 3.04 2.69
C VAL A 141 7.61 2.23 1.51
N TRP A 142 6.83 2.89 0.67
CA TRP A 142 6.38 2.40 -0.63
C TRP A 142 7.38 2.82 -1.68
N VAL A 143 8.12 1.85 -2.23
CA VAL A 143 9.19 2.11 -3.21
C VAL A 143 8.65 1.92 -4.61
N ASP A 144 8.40 3.01 -5.32
CA ASP A 144 8.04 2.99 -6.74
C ASP A 144 9.28 3.01 -7.63
N CYS A 145 9.17 2.34 -8.77
CA CYS A 145 10.21 2.19 -9.78
C CYS A 145 9.65 2.61 -11.13
N PHE A 146 9.48 3.93 -11.34
CA PHE A 146 8.83 4.45 -12.55
C PHE A 146 9.65 4.22 -13.82
N ASN A 147 10.96 4.47 -13.76
CA ASN A 147 11.88 4.26 -14.87
C ASN A 147 13.00 3.27 -14.52
N GLU A 148 13.46 3.29 -13.27
CA GLU A 148 14.54 2.46 -12.78
C GLU A 148 14.36 2.12 -11.30
N MET A 149 15.15 1.20 -10.77
CA MET A 149 15.17 0.85 -9.36
C MET A 149 15.83 1.96 -8.54
N PRO A 150 15.10 2.74 -7.72
CA PRO A 150 15.70 3.79 -6.90
C PRO A 150 16.40 3.23 -5.66
N LEU A 151 16.12 1.96 -5.30
CA LEU A 151 16.64 1.31 -4.11
C LEU A 151 17.96 0.59 -4.41
N ASN A 152 18.94 0.75 -3.51
CA ASN A 152 20.15 -0.05 -3.44
C ASN A 152 20.39 -0.53 -2.01
N GLU A 153 21.42 -1.35 -1.77
CA GLU A 153 21.71 -1.92 -0.44
C GLU A 153 21.92 -0.84 0.62
N GLU A 154 22.65 0.26 0.31
CA GLU A 154 22.91 1.34 1.25
C GLU A 154 21.62 2.05 1.67
N ILE A 155 20.76 2.40 0.69
CA ILE A 155 19.46 3.03 0.93
C ILE A 155 18.55 2.09 1.72
N CYS A 156 18.51 0.80 1.34
CA CYS A 156 17.74 -0.21 2.06
C CYS A 156 18.14 -0.26 3.54
N ILE A 157 19.44 -0.39 3.84
CA ILE A 157 19.96 -0.39 5.21
C ILE A 157 19.57 0.91 5.95
N LYS A 158 19.65 2.06 5.30
CA LYS A 158 19.32 3.36 5.90
C LYS A 158 17.83 3.46 6.27
N LEU A 159 16.95 3.00 5.39
CA LEU A 159 15.51 2.93 5.63
C LEU A 159 15.19 1.98 6.79
N LYS A 160 15.75 0.78 6.79
CA LYS A 160 15.56 -0.21 7.86
C LYS A 160 16.05 0.30 9.22
N LYS A 161 17.23 0.92 9.27
CA LYS A 161 17.76 1.56 10.50
C LYS A 161 16.89 2.72 10.98
N SER A 162 16.16 3.38 10.09
CA SER A 162 15.21 4.45 10.42
C SER A 162 13.85 3.92 10.92
N GLY A 163 13.68 2.58 10.97
CA GLY A 163 12.50 1.91 11.51
C GLY A 163 11.41 1.61 10.49
N PHE A 164 11.68 1.74 9.21
CA PHE A 164 10.70 1.44 8.17
C PHE A 164 10.67 -0.05 7.78
N LYS A 165 9.48 -0.53 7.47
CA LYS A 165 9.24 -1.67 6.60
C LYS A 165 9.25 -1.18 5.15
N ILE A 166 9.74 -2.01 4.23
CA ILE A 166 9.88 -1.67 2.81
C ILE A 166 8.91 -2.52 1.98
N CYS A 167 8.00 -1.85 1.25
CA CYS A 167 7.16 -2.47 0.23
C CYS A 167 7.64 -2.02 -1.16
N LEU A 168 8.21 -2.94 -1.92
CA LEU A 168 8.68 -2.68 -3.28
C LEU A 168 7.53 -2.85 -4.28
N VAL A 169 7.41 -1.91 -5.20
CA VAL A 169 6.49 -2.01 -6.35
C VAL A 169 7.17 -2.79 -7.46
N SER A 170 6.51 -3.83 -7.93
CA SER A 170 7.01 -4.66 -9.02
C SER A 170 6.99 -3.88 -10.35
N PRO A 171 8.02 -4.04 -11.21
CA PRO A 171 8.19 -3.20 -12.40
C PRO A 171 7.01 -3.24 -13.37
N GLU A 172 6.30 -4.37 -13.50
CA GLU A 172 5.14 -4.47 -14.39
C GLU A 172 3.98 -3.55 -13.97
N LEU A 173 3.93 -3.08 -12.72
CA LEU A 173 2.91 -2.13 -12.28
C LEU A 173 3.14 -0.73 -12.87
N GLN A 174 4.38 -0.43 -13.22
CA GLN A 174 4.80 0.80 -13.90
C GLN A 174 4.97 0.62 -15.42
N LYS A 175 4.34 -0.46 -15.97
CA LYS A 175 4.31 -0.78 -17.42
C LYS A 175 5.65 -1.27 -18.00
N HIS A 176 6.58 -1.68 -17.17
CA HIS A 176 7.78 -2.37 -17.63
C HIS A 176 7.45 -3.78 -18.13
N SER A 177 8.38 -4.40 -18.84
CA SER A 177 8.25 -5.79 -19.28
C SER A 177 8.23 -6.75 -18.09
N LEU A 178 7.47 -7.85 -18.21
CA LEU A 178 7.49 -8.92 -17.21
C LEU A 178 8.88 -9.56 -17.05
N ASP A 179 9.70 -9.54 -18.08
CA ASP A 179 11.06 -10.10 -18.04
C ASP A 179 11.97 -9.33 -17.06
N GLU A 180 11.69 -8.03 -16.84
CA GLU A 180 12.44 -7.21 -15.89
C GLU A 180 12.25 -7.64 -14.43
N ILE A 181 11.20 -8.40 -14.11
CA ILE A 181 11.02 -8.98 -12.76
C ILE A 181 12.23 -9.82 -12.36
N SER A 182 12.79 -10.57 -13.31
CA SER A 182 13.98 -11.40 -13.03
C SER A 182 15.21 -10.57 -12.68
N ASP A 183 15.36 -9.39 -13.30
CA ASP A 183 16.47 -8.49 -13.02
C ASP A 183 16.28 -7.75 -11.69
N PHE A 184 15.05 -7.33 -11.39
CA PHE A 184 14.71 -6.78 -10.08
C PHE A 184 14.94 -7.78 -8.95
N LYS A 185 14.62 -9.07 -9.14
CA LYS A 185 14.92 -10.13 -8.16
C LYS A 185 16.41 -10.18 -7.83
N LYS A 186 17.28 -10.12 -8.84
CA LYS A 186 18.74 -10.11 -8.64
C LYS A 186 19.18 -8.86 -7.88
N LEU A 187 18.63 -7.68 -8.24
CA LEU A 187 18.98 -6.42 -7.58
C LEU A 187 18.65 -6.41 -6.09
N ILE A 188 17.54 -7.05 -5.68
CA ILE A 188 17.11 -7.07 -4.27
C ILE A 188 17.59 -8.29 -3.49
N GLU A 189 18.36 -9.21 -4.08
CA GLU A 189 18.75 -10.49 -3.47
C GLU A 189 19.38 -10.33 -2.07
N ASN A 190 20.17 -9.27 -1.88
CA ASN A 190 20.85 -8.95 -0.63
C ASN A 190 20.15 -7.87 0.21
N MET A 191 18.93 -7.46 -0.17
CA MET A 191 18.18 -6.41 0.51
C MET A 191 17.10 -6.99 1.42
N ASP A 192 16.92 -6.40 2.60
CA ASP A 192 15.85 -6.77 3.54
C ASP A 192 14.52 -6.10 3.15
N ILE A 193 13.84 -6.69 2.16
CA ILE A 193 12.53 -6.24 1.66
C ILE A 193 11.43 -6.99 2.43
N ASP A 194 10.48 -6.24 3.02
CA ASP A 194 9.37 -6.82 3.80
C ASP A 194 8.23 -7.32 2.90
N ALA A 195 7.89 -6.56 1.86
CA ALA A 195 6.79 -6.89 0.95
C ALA A 195 7.07 -6.49 -0.50
N ILE A 196 6.40 -7.17 -1.44
CA ILE A 196 6.39 -6.82 -2.86
C ILE A 196 4.94 -6.71 -3.32
N CYS A 197 4.56 -5.54 -3.86
CA CYS A 197 3.28 -5.33 -4.52
C CYS A 197 3.39 -5.69 -6.00
N THR A 198 2.59 -6.64 -6.47
CA THR A 198 2.69 -7.19 -7.83
C THR A 198 1.35 -7.78 -8.31
N LYS A 199 1.19 -7.89 -9.62
CA LYS A 199 0.15 -8.71 -10.26
C LYS A 199 0.62 -10.15 -10.54
N ARG A 200 1.93 -10.40 -10.41
CA ARG A 200 2.57 -11.66 -10.79
C ARG A 200 3.40 -12.24 -9.65
N PRO A 201 2.79 -12.57 -8.50
CA PRO A 201 3.52 -13.17 -7.38
C PRO A 201 4.19 -14.51 -7.76
N ASP A 202 3.70 -15.17 -8.80
CA ASP A 202 4.30 -16.40 -9.36
C ASP A 202 5.69 -16.17 -9.94
N LEU A 203 5.98 -15.00 -10.51
CA LEU A 203 7.30 -14.67 -11.07
C LEU A 203 8.31 -14.24 -10.02
N TRP A 204 7.85 -13.91 -8.82
CA TRP A 204 8.69 -13.51 -7.70
C TRP A 204 9.08 -14.67 -6.77
N GLN A 205 8.44 -15.84 -6.92
CA GLN A 205 8.70 -17.06 -6.14
C GLN A 205 9.94 -17.83 -6.59
#